data_cd864149de1b6c654e0747f8bfc04ede
#
_entry.id   cd864149de1b6c654e0747f8bfc04ede
#
_cell.length_a   1.000
_cell.length_b   1.000
_cell.length_c   1.000
_cell.angle_alpha   90.00
_cell.angle_beta   90.00
_cell.angle_gamma   90.00
#
_symmetry.space_group_name_H-M   'P 1'
#
loop_
_entity.id
_entity.type
_entity.pdbx_description
1 polymer ?
#
loop_
_entity_poly.entity_id
_entity_poly.type
_entity_poly.pdbx_seq_one_letter_code
_entity_poly.pdbx_strand_id
1 'polypeptide(L)'
;MNQEQITIFSILIGIFALFIWGRIRYDVVAFLGLILCVLIGLVPSQDAFLGFSHPATITIAVVLVLSRGLANSGAVDLIVNHLVFSIKRVSMQVAVLSGISAAFSTVINNVGALALLMPVGIESSAKANRSPANVLMPMSFASILGGLVTLIGTPPNIIIANFRNDIKGEPFTMFDFSPVGGVLALAGVSFIALVGWRLIPKKRRTQNTGGQLISIDDYIYEIVVPKNSELVGTSIRELDQIAEKQDVEVVGLIRNERRILASLRHEEINSEDILIVEAGPKELAKFLTDTKLELGVSKEKSSLLISKDTMMMEAVVQSSSRMEARTFNSLQLKKRYGIHLLGVSRQGTPIRKRLPNVQFRGGDVVLLQGESESLAELVSSLGCLPLAKRQLNWGSQKNAGFAVSIFVLAIVATVMGLTSLEIALSAAAILMVISNIVPIRNLYQEIDWPVIILLGAMIPIGGALESTGGTQLIAASILDLGATLQPPLILAIVLVVTMTLSDMMSNTATAIVMAPVAVSIAGQLGVNVDPFLMAVAVGASCAFLTPIGHQNNTLIMGPGGYQFNDYWRMGLPLEIIIVGLSVPLLLFVWPL
;
A
#
# COMPACT_ATOMS: atom_id res chain seq x y z
N MET A 1 22.60 31.57 -13.65
CA MET A 1 21.99 30.36 -14.26
C MET A 1 22.13 30.48 -15.78
N ASN A 2 22.66 29.46 -16.43
CA ASN A 2 22.69 29.39 -17.89
C ASN A 2 21.34 28.85 -18.43
N GLN A 3 21.16 28.85 -19.78
CA GLN A 3 19.88 28.45 -20.39
C GLN A 3 19.53 26.97 -20.12
N GLU A 4 20.50 26.07 -20.12
CA GLU A 4 20.31 24.66 -19.83
C GLU A 4 19.86 24.43 -18.39
N GLN A 5 20.45 25.16 -17.44
CA GLN A 5 20.06 25.13 -16.04
C GLN A 5 18.62 25.61 -15.84
N ILE A 6 18.23 26.73 -16.48
CA ILE A 6 16.85 27.22 -16.40
C ILE A 6 15.88 26.17 -16.94
N THR A 7 16.24 25.52 -18.04
CA THR A 7 15.40 24.52 -18.68
C THR A 7 15.23 23.26 -17.81
N ILE A 8 16.34 22.69 -17.28
CA ILE A 8 16.24 21.48 -16.44
C ILE A 8 15.48 21.76 -15.14
N PHE A 9 15.70 22.93 -14.51
CA PHE A 9 14.94 23.32 -13.32
C PHE A 9 13.45 23.50 -13.62
N SER A 10 13.10 24.09 -14.76
CA SER A 10 11.70 24.26 -15.18
C SER A 10 11.02 22.92 -15.39
N ILE A 11 11.70 21.93 -16.00
CA ILE A 11 11.20 20.58 -16.18
C ILE A 11 11.02 19.89 -14.82
N LEU A 12 12.01 19.95 -13.94
CA LEU A 12 11.93 19.35 -12.60
C LEU A 12 10.82 19.98 -11.77
N ILE A 13 10.68 21.29 -11.74
CA ILE A 13 9.58 21.99 -11.06
C ILE A 13 8.23 21.52 -11.63
N GLY A 14 8.12 21.37 -12.95
CA GLY A 14 6.93 20.85 -13.60
C GLY A 14 6.62 19.41 -13.17
N ILE A 15 7.62 18.52 -13.14
CA ILE A 15 7.50 17.14 -12.65
C ILE A 15 7.03 17.13 -11.20
N PHE A 16 7.65 17.92 -10.32
CA PHE A 16 7.27 18.00 -8.90
C PHE A 16 5.86 18.56 -8.71
N ALA A 17 5.51 19.61 -9.43
CA ALA A 17 4.16 20.16 -9.38
C ALA A 17 3.10 19.11 -9.78
N LEU A 18 3.38 18.31 -10.80
CA LEU A 18 2.50 17.21 -11.24
C LEU A 18 2.48 16.05 -10.23
N PHE A 19 3.60 15.73 -9.58
CA PHE A 19 3.63 14.74 -8.49
C PHE A 19 2.76 15.18 -7.31
N ILE A 20 2.88 16.43 -6.88
CA ILE A 20 2.08 16.99 -5.78
C ILE A 20 0.59 17.08 -6.18
N TRP A 21 0.29 17.42 -7.42
CA TRP A 21 -1.08 17.45 -7.93
C TRP A 21 -1.77 16.07 -7.89
N GLY A 22 -1.01 14.97 -8.06
CA GLY A 22 -1.46 13.59 -7.82
C GLY A 22 -2.55 13.05 -8.74
N ARG A 23 -2.97 13.80 -9.78
CA ARG A 23 -4.00 13.34 -10.73
C ARG A 23 -3.46 12.45 -11.84
N ILE A 24 -2.17 12.57 -12.13
CA ILE A 24 -1.46 11.78 -13.13
C ILE A 24 -0.52 10.85 -12.37
N ARG A 25 -0.42 9.61 -12.81
CA ARG A 25 0.49 8.63 -12.21
C ARG A 25 1.92 9.11 -12.33
N TYR A 26 2.70 8.93 -11.26
CA TYR A 26 4.09 9.43 -11.15
C TYR A 26 5.03 8.82 -12.20
N ASP A 27 4.83 7.56 -12.60
CA ASP A 27 5.61 6.91 -13.66
C ASP A 27 5.40 7.58 -15.03
N VAL A 28 4.17 7.94 -15.36
CA VAL A 28 3.84 8.66 -16.60
C VAL A 28 4.45 10.06 -16.60
N VAL A 29 4.37 10.77 -15.48
CA VAL A 29 4.94 12.12 -15.34
C VAL A 29 6.46 12.07 -15.48
N ALA A 30 7.13 11.12 -14.82
CA ALA A 30 8.58 10.94 -14.92
C ALA A 30 9.01 10.62 -16.37
N PHE A 31 8.29 9.71 -17.03
CA PHE A 31 8.61 9.33 -18.41
C PHE A 31 8.37 10.47 -19.40
N LEU A 32 7.31 11.27 -19.21
CA LEU A 32 7.11 12.51 -19.98
C LEU A 32 8.25 13.51 -19.77
N GLY A 33 8.72 13.67 -18.54
CA GLY A 33 9.87 14.50 -18.21
C GLY A 33 11.15 14.05 -18.93
N LEU A 34 11.41 12.73 -18.97
CA LEU A 34 12.53 12.16 -19.70
C LEU A 34 12.43 12.47 -21.20
N ILE A 35 11.28 12.22 -21.82
CA ILE A 35 11.08 12.50 -23.25
C ILE A 35 11.30 13.99 -23.55
N LEU A 36 10.80 14.89 -22.70
CA LEU A 36 11.06 16.33 -22.83
C LEU A 36 12.55 16.66 -22.75
N CYS A 37 13.29 16.08 -21.79
CA CYS A 37 14.73 16.28 -21.67
C CYS A 37 15.48 15.80 -22.93
N VAL A 38 15.06 14.68 -23.51
CA VAL A 38 15.66 14.15 -24.76
C VAL A 38 15.34 15.06 -25.96
N LEU A 39 14.10 15.50 -26.13
CA LEU A 39 13.68 16.34 -27.23
C LEU A 39 14.36 17.73 -27.22
N ILE A 40 14.67 18.25 -26.04
CA ILE A 40 15.36 19.52 -25.84
C ILE A 40 16.89 19.35 -25.94
N GLY A 41 17.40 18.12 -25.92
CA GLY A 41 18.83 17.81 -26.01
C GLY A 41 19.60 17.85 -24.69
N LEU A 42 18.91 17.91 -23.54
CA LEU A 42 19.52 17.82 -22.20
C LEU A 42 19.98 16.40 -21.84
N VAL A 43 19.33 15.39 -22.41
CA VAL A 43 19.69 13.96 -22.30
C VAL A 43 19.97 13.46 -23.74
N PRO A 44 21.15 12.90 -24.00
CA PRO A 44 21.43 12.27 -25.30
C PRO A 44 20.47 11.10 -25.55
N SER A 45 19.99 10.94 -26.78
CA SER A 45 19.00 9.89 -27.10
C SER A 45 19.52 8.47 -26.83
N GLN A 46 20.82 8.24 -26.96
CA GLN A 46 21.47 6.95 -26.65
C GLN A 46 21.44 6.62 -25.14
N ASP A 47 21.39 7.65 -24.29
CA ASP A 47 21.43 7.50 -22.82
C ASP A 47 20.03 7.52 -22.21
N ALA A 48 19.00 7.84 -23.02
CA ALA A 48 17.62 7.99 -22.55
C ALA A 48 17.08 6.79 -21.75
N PHE A 49 17.49 5.58 -22.10
CA PHE A 49 17.01 4.35 -21.48
C PHE A 49 18.04 3.63 -20.59
N LEU A 50 19.21 4.23 -20.33
CA LEU A 50 20.24 3.64 -19.47
C LEU A 50 19.72 3.41 -18.02
N GLY A 51 18.79 4.24 -17.55
CA GLY A 51 18.18 4.05 -16.25
C GLY A 51 17.43 2.72 -16.07
N PHE A 52 16.94 2.10 -17.15
CA PHE A 52 16.29 0.77 -17.09
C PHE A 52 17.28 -0.38 -16.92
N SER A 53 18.52 -0.22 -17.38
CA SER A 53 19.60 -1.18 -17.18
C SER A 53 20.43 -0.90 -15.92
N HIS A 54 20.09 0.14 -15.18
CA HIS A 54 20.81 0.53 -13.97
C HIS A 54 20.68 -0.56 -12.89
N PRO A 55 21.75 -0.91 -12.16
CA PRO A 55 21.74 -1.96 -11.14
C PRO A 55 20.63 -1.78 -10.09
N ALA A 56 20.34 -0.53 -9.67
CA ALA A 56 19.24 -0.25 -8.75
C ALA A 56 17.87 -0.72 -9.28
N THR A 57 17.60 -0.45 -10.56
CA THR A 57 16.32 -0.82 -11.19
C THR A 57 16.14 -2.34 -11.24
N ILE A 58 17.20 -3.06 -11.60
CA ILE A 58 17.21 -4.53 -11.64
C ILE A 58 17.06 -5.11 -10.24
N THR A 59 17.81 -4.59 -9.27
CA THR A 59 17.77 -5.06 -7.88
C THR A 59 16.37 -4.90 -7.29
N ILE A 60 15.71 -3.75 -7.50
CA ILE A 60 14.35 -3.52 -6.99
C ILE A 60 13.37 -4.50 -7.63
N ALA A 61 13.42 -4.72 -8.94
CA ALA A 61 12.54 -5.68 -9.62
C ALA A 61 12.68 -7.09 -9.03
N VAL A 62 13.91 -7.53 -8.82
CA VAL A 62 14.22 -8.87 -8.31
C VAL A 62 13.84 -9.02 -6.84
N VAL A 63 14.10 -7.99 -6.01
CA VAL A 63 13.72 -8.00 -4.58
C VAL A 63 12.21 -8.10 -4.42
N LEU A 64 11.40 -7.46 -5.27
CA LEU A 64 9.94 -7.59 -5.23
C LEU A 64 9.49 -9.03 -5.49
N VAL A 65 10.09 -9.71 -6.46
CA VAL A 65 9.83 -11.12 -6.75
C VAL A 65 10.22 -12.03 -5.57
N LEU A 66 11.39 -11.82 -4.98
CA LEU A 66 11.87 -12.58 -3.83
C LEU A 66 11.01 -12.37 -2.59
N SER A 67 10.63 -11.11 -2.31
CA SER A 67 9.72 -10.76 -1.22
C SER A 67 8.40 -11.50 -1.35
N ARG A 68 7.87 -11.61 -2.57
CA ARG A 68 6.66 -12.38 -2.83
C ARG A 68 6.86 -13.89 -2.66
N GLY A 69 8.00 -14.40 -3.09
CA GLY A 69 8.37 -15.81 -2.88
C GLY A 69 8.41 -16.18 -1.40
N LEU A 70 9.05 -15.37 -0.58
CA LEU A 70 9.08 -15.53 0.88
C LEU A 70 7.67 -15.44 1.49
N ALA A 71 6.85 -14.51 1.03
CA ALA A 71 5.47 -14.37 1.47
C ALA A 71 4.62 -15.61 1.13
N ASN A 72 4.72 -16.12 -0.09
CA ASN A 72 3.95 -17.27 -0.56
C ASN A 72 4.42 -18.61 0.05
N SER A 73 5.65 -18.68 0.54
CA SER A 73 6.24 -19.92 1.11
C SER A 73 5.60 -20.37 2.41
N GLY A 74 4.80 -19.51 3.09
CA GLY A 74 4.23 -19.79 4.41
C GLY A 74 5.20 -19.58 5.57
N ALA A 75 6.41 -19.07 5.33
CA ALA A 75 7.40 -18.78 6.38
C ALA A 75 6.86 -17.81 7.43
N VAL A 76 6.06 -16.85 7.00
CA VAL A 76 5.43 -15.85 7.88
C VAL A 76 4.36 -16.47 8.77
N ASP A 77 3.52 -17.36 8.22
CA ASP A 77 2.43 -18.00 8.94
C ASP A 77 2.90 -18.84 10.12
N LEU A 78 4.08 -19.50 9.99
CA LEU A 78 4.69 -20.29 11.07
C LEU A 78 5.03 -19.44 12.29
N ILE A 79 5.53 -18.23 12.09
CA ILE A 79 5.95 -17.31 13.17
C ILE A 79 4.74 -16.67 13.83
N VAL A 80 3.76 -16.24 13.03
CA VAL A 80 2.58 -15.51 13.50
C VAL A 80 1.66 -16.38 14.35
N ASN A 81 1.42 -17.61 13.93
CA ASN A 81 0.49 -18.52 14.62
C ASN A 81 0.91 -18.85 16.06
N HIS A 82 2.22 -18.81 16.37
CA HIS A 82 2.71 -19.09 17.72
C HIS A 82 2.74 -17.89 18.66
N LEU A 83 2.82 -16.65 18.14
CA LEU A 83 3.12 -15.47 18.95
C LEU A 83 1.91 -14.57 19.28
N VAL A 84 0.80 -14.63 18.53
CA VAL A 84 -0.20 -13.53 18.53
C VAL A 84 -1.44 -13.81 19.37
N PHE A 85 -1.80 -15.05 19.69
CA PHE A 85 -3.17 -15.41 20.12
C PHE A 85 -3.53 -15.29 21.62
N SER A 86 -2.62 -14.86 22.51
CA SER A 86 -2.89 -14.83 23.97
C SER A 86 -2.67 -13.49 24.66
N ILE A 87 -2.62 -12.37 23.95
CA ILE A 87 -2.19 -11.08 24.52
C ILE A 87 -3.35 -10.30 25.12
N LYS A 88 -3.40 -10.20 26.45
CA LYS A 88 -4.46 -9.47 27.18
C LYS A 88 -4.27 -7.94 27.23
N ARG A 89 -3.05 -7.41 27.12
CA ARG A 89 -2.77 -5.96 27.22
C ARG A 89 -2.60 -5.34 25.85
N VAL A 90 -3.26 -4.19 25.59
CA VAL A 90 -3.17 -3.46 24.31
C VAL A 90 -1.71 -3.10 23.95
N SER A 91 -0.97 -2.53 24.88
CA SER A 91 0.43 -2.14 24.63
C SER A 91 1.33 -3.32 24.26
N MET A 92 1.09 -4.50 24.86
CA MET A 92 1.82 -5.72 24.50
C MET A 92 1.41 -6.25 23.13
N GLN A 93 0.13 -6.18 22.78
CA GLN A 93 -0.35 -6.53 21.45
C GLN A 93 0.27 -5.62 20.39
N VAL A 94 0.28 -4.31 20.64
CA VAL A 94 0.95 -3.32 19.77
C VAL A 94 2.45 -3.63 19.67
N ALA A 95 3.14 -3.88 20.79
CA ALA A 95 4.56 -4.17 20.80
C ALA A 95 4.92 -5.41 19.97
N VAL A 96 4.19 -6.51 20.16
CA VAL A 96 4.46 -7.77 19.45
C VAL A 96 4.15 -7.64 17.97
N LEU A 97 2.98 -7.13 17.59
CA LEU A 97 2.62 -6.98 16.19
C LEU A 97 3.50 -5.97 15.45
N SER A 98 3.83 -4.85 16.09
CA SER A 98 4.76 -3.85 15.52
C SER A 98 6.17 -4.40 15.42
N GLY A 99 6.65 -5.12 16.43
CA GLY A 99 7.96 -5.75 16.41
C GLY A 99 8.10 -6.79 15.30
N ILE A 100 7.09 -7.66 15.13
CA ILE A 100 7.04 -8.63 14.03
C ILE A 100 6.97 -7.90 12.68
N SER A 101 6.16 -6.84 12.56
CA SER A 101 6.03 -6.06 11.34
C SER A 101 7.36 -5.42 10.94
N ALA A 102 8.09 -4.83 11.89
CA ALA A 102 9.42 -4.28 11.67
C ALA A 102 10.42 -5.38 11.28
N ALA A 103 10.44 -6.50 11.99
CA ALA A 103 11.35 -7.61 11.70
C ALA A 103 11.15 -8.19 10.30
N PHE A 104 9.91 -8.41 9.87
CA PHE A 104 9.64 -8.87 8.50
C PHE A 104 10.03 -7.83 7.46
N SER A 105 9.82 -6.56 7.75
CA SER A 105 10.14 -5.48 6.82
C SER A 105 11.65 -5.27 6.62
N THR A 106 12.51 -5.88 7.43
CA THR A 106 13.96 -5.89 7.16
C THR A 106 14.33 -6.76 5.96
N VAL A 107 13.49 -7.74 5.63
CA VAL A 107 13.75 -8.77 4.61
C VAL A 107 12.75 -8.70 3.45
N ILE A 108 11.49 -8.40 3.78
CA ILE A 108 10.38 -8.24 2.85
C ILE A 108 10.09 -6.73 2.77
N ASN A 109 9.73 -6.22 1.60
CA ASN A 109 9.39 -4.80 1.48
C ASN A 109 8.26 -4.40 2.46
N ASN A 110 8.21 -3.12 2.82
CA ASN A 110 7.29 -2.57 3.82
C ASN A 110 5.82 -2.94 3.56
N VAL A 111 5.38 -2.83 2.30
CA VAL A 111 3.99 -3.09 1.88
C VAL A 111 3.67 -4.58 2.02
N GLY A 112 4.58 -5.45 1.60
CA GLY A 112 4.45 -6.90 1.74
C GLY A 112 4.36 -7.34 3.20
N ALA A 113 5.23 -6.83 4.06
CA ALA A 113 5.23 -7.13 5.49
C ALA A 113 3.90 -6.73 6.15
N LEU A 114 3.41 -5.50 5.87
CA LEU A 114 2.13 -5.04 6.39
C LEU A 114 0.95 -5.83 5.84
N ALA A 115 0.92 -6.09 4.53
CA ALA A 115 -0.17 -6.82 3.87
C ALA A 115 -0.36 -8.23 4.43
N LEU A 116 0.74 -8.91 4.77
CA LEU A 116 0.72 -10.23 5.40
C LEU A 116 0.20 -10.20 6.83
N LEU A 117 0.58 -9.19 7.60
CA LEU A 117 0.27 -9.11 9.02
C LEU A 117 -1.06 -8.39 9.32
N MET A 118 -1.57 -7.59 8.37
CA MET A 118 -2.80 -6.81 8.55
C MET A 118 -4.02 -7.68 8.90
N PRO A 119 -4.31 -8.80 8.21
CA PRO A 119 -5.40 -9.69 8.58
C PRO A 119 -5.25 -10.24 10.00
N VAL A 120 -4.02 -10.58 10.40
CA VAL A 120 -3.70 -11.06 11.76
C VAL A 120 -3.97 -9.98 12.81
N GLY A 121 -3.57 -8.74 12.53
CA GLY A 121 -3.84 -7.59 13.39
C GLY A 121 -5.34 -7.35 13.59
N ILE A 122 -6.12 -7.44 12.51
CA ILE A 122 -7.58 -7.31 12.53
C ILE A 122 -8.21 -8.46 13.31
N GLU A 123 -7.88 -9.71 13.03
CA GLU A 123 -8.42 -10.89 13.73
C GLU A 123 -8.06 -10.90 15.22
N SER A 124 -6.80 -10.59 15.55
CA SER A 124 -6.33 -10.48 16.93
C SER A 124 -7.07 -9.38 17.70
N SER A 125 -7.36 -8.25 17.04
CA SER A 125 -8.14 -7.16 17.65
C SER A 125 -9.59 -7.56 17.85
N ALA A 126 -10.22 -8.21 16.88
CA ALA A 126 -11.60 -8.70 16.96
C ALA A 126 -11.77 -9.72 18.11
N LYS A 127 -10.86 -10.71 18.22
CA LYS A 127 -10.86 -11.69 19.32
C LYS A 127 -10.70 -11.05 20.71
N ALA A 128 -10.00 -9.90 20.76
CA ALA A 128 -9.82 -9.15 22.00
C ALA A 128 -10.93 -8.10 22.25
N ASN A 129 -11.98 -8.05 21.42
CA ASN A 129 -13.02 -7.02 21.42
C ASN A 129 -12.44 -5.59 21.38
N ARG A 130 -11.49 -5.35 20.47
CA ARG A 130 -10.80 -4.06 20.31
C ARG A 130 -10.89 -3.55 18.88
N SER A 131 -10.83 -2.23 18.73
CA SER A 131 -10.72 -1.63 17.40
C SER A 131 -9.41 -2.03 16.72
N PRO A 132 -9.42 -2.43 15.43
CA PRO A 132 -8.21 -2.65 14.64
C PRO A 132 -7.30 -1.42 14.57
N ALA A 133 -7.87 -0.21 14.72
CA ALA A 133 -7.13 1.03 14.76
C ALA A 133 -6.04 1.07 15.86
N ASN A 134 -6.16 0.28 16.91
CA ASN A 134 -5.14 0.26 17.96
C ASN A 134 -3.81 -0.36 17.49
N VAL A 135 -3.84 -1.20 16.45
CA VAL A 135 -2.68 -1.98 16.01
C VAL A 135 -2.25 -1.66 14.57
N LEU A 136 -3.16 -1.26 13.68
CA LEU A 136 -2.85 -1.12 12.25
C LEU A 136 -1.89 0.04 11.96
N MET A 137 -2.10 1.24 12.52
CA MET A 137 -1.17 2.36 12.34
C MET A 137 0.19 2.08 13.01
N PRO A 138 0.25 1.55 14.25
CA PRO A 138 1.47 1.01 14.83
C PRO A 138 2.23 0.03 13.92
N MET A 139 1.54 -0.94 13.33
CA MET A 139 2.16 -1.93 12.43
C MET A 139 2.68 -1.29 11.14
N SER A 140 1.91 -0.35 10.56
CA SER A 140 2.32 0.40 9.37
C SER A 140 3.62 1.17 9.61
N PHE A 141 3.66 1.96 10.67
CA PHE A 141 4.84 2.76 11.00
C PHE A 141 6.04 1.89 11.39
N ALA A 142 5.81 0.80 12.11
CA ALA A 142 6.84 -0.15 12.46
C ALA A 142 7.43 -0.87 11.23
N SER A 143 6.61 -1.22 10.24
CA SER A 143 7.13 -1.81 8.98
C SER A 143 7.96 -0.80 8.19
N ILE A 144 7.58 0.47 8.15
CA ILE A 144 8.38 1.54 7.53
C ILE A 144 9.74 1.64 8.21
N LEU A 145 9.78 1.65 9.54
CA LEU A 145 11.02 1.68 10.32
C LEU A 145 11.88 0.42 10.11
N GLY A 146 11.25 -0.75 10.00
CA GLY A 146 11.96 -2.00 9.70
C GLY A 146 12.68 -1.96 8.36
N GLY A 147 12.10 -1.31 7.36
CA GLY A 147 12.72 -1.11 6.05
C GLY A 147 14.04 -0.35 6.06
N LEU A 148 14.32 0.45 7.11
CA LEU A 148 15.58 1.19 7.27
C LEU A 148 16.77 0.30 7.61
N VAL A 149 16.53 -0.94 8.07
CA VAL A 149 17.58 -1.76 8.71
C VAL A 149 18.52 -2.40 7.71
N THR A 150 18.04 -2.71 6.52
CA THR A 150 18.82 -3.40 5.47
C THR A 150 18.74 -2.69 4.13
N LEU A 151 19.68 -2.99 3.26
CA LEU A 151 19.70 -2.47 1.88
C LEU A 151 18.41 -2.75 1.12
N ILE A 152 17.84 -3.95 1.28
CA ILE A 152 16.66 -4.42 0.51
C ILE A 152 15.31 -4.12 1.18
N GLY A 153 15.31 -3.60 2.41
CA GLY A 153 14.07 -3.33 3.14
C GLY A 153 13.19 -2.27 2.50
N THR A 154 13.80 -1.28 1.81
CA THR A 154 13.08 -0.20 1.14
C THR A 154 13.82 0.25 -0.12
N PRO A 155 13.11 0.64 -1.21
CA PRO A 155 13.73 1.11 -2.45
C PRO A 155 14.73 2.27 -2.30
N PRO A 156 14.48 3.30 -1.47
CA PRO A 156 15.44 4.36 -1.22
C PRO A 156 16.85 3.89 -0.84
N ASN A 157 16.96 2.85 -0.01
CA ASN A 157 18.27 2.32 0.41
C ASN A 157 19.07 1.78 -0.79
N ILE A 158 18.40 1.07 -1.70
CA ILE A 158 19.03 0.53 -2.92
C ILE A 158 19.49 1.67 -3.83
N ILE A 159 18.68 2.71 -3.97
CA ILE A 159 19.01 3.89 -4.76
C ILE A 159 20.25 4.58 -4.21
N ILE A 160 20.26 4.85 -2.92
CA ILE A 160 21.38 5.53 -2.23
C ILE A 160 22.66 4.70 -2.30
N ALA A 161 22.57 3.37 -2.18
CA ALA A 161 23.73 2.50 -2.34
C ALA A 161 24.35 2.62 -3.74
N ASN A 162 23.51 2.70 -4.77
CA ASN A 162 23.98 2.87 -6.14
C ASN A 162 24.58 4.28 -6.39
N PHE A 163 23.97 5.34 -5.86
CA PHE A 163 24.59 6.68 -5.91
C PHE A 163 25.97 6.72 -5.27
N ARG A 164 26.16 6.00 -4.14
CA ARG A 164 27.50 5.87 -3.55
C ARG A 164 28.47 5.15 -4.48
N ASN A 165 28.02 4.07 -5.13
CA ASN A 165 28.81 3.33 -6.10
C ASN A 165 29.28 4.21 -7.26
N ASP A 166 28.39 5.04 -7.79
CA ASP A 166 28.70 5.95 -8.91
C ASP A 166 29.78 6.99 -8.53
N ILE A 167 29.84 7.38 -7.25
CA ILE A 167 30.77 8.41 -6.75
C ILE A 167 32.06 7.81 -6.24
N LYS A 168 31.98 6.72 -5.46
CA LYS A 168 33.13 6.12 -4.76
C LYS A 168 33.64 4.83 -5.40
N GLY A 169 32.91 4.26 -6.38
CA GLY A 169 33.20 2.97 -7.00
C GLY A 169 32.82 1.76 -6.16
N GLU A 170 32.22 1.97 -4.98
CA GLU A 170 31.77 0.91 -4.06
C GLU A 170 30.40 1.25 -3.49
N PRO A 171 29.38 0.35 -3.66
CA PRO A 171 28.06 0.56 -3.10
C PRO A 171 28.07 0.38 -1.57
N PHE A 172 27.00 0.84 -0.89
CA PHE A 172 26.74 0.39 0.48
C PHE A 172 26.37 -1.10 0.45
N THR A 173 26.89 -1.83 1.43
CA THR A 173 26.63 -3.25 1.61
C THR A 173 25.26 -3.50 2.26
N MET A 174 24.85 -4.77 2.31
CA MET A 174 23.55 -5.22 2.83
C MET A 174 23.24 -4.68 4.23
N PHE A 175 24.25 -4.60 5.12
CA PHE A 175 24.09 -4.28 6.53
C PHE A 175 24.67 -2.91 6.94
N ASP A 176 25.19 -2.12 6.01
CA ASP A 176 25.69 -0.77 6.33
C ASP A 176 24.58 0.15 6.88
N PHE A 177 23.35 -0.10 6.50
CA PHE A 177 22.17 0.60 7.03
C PHE A 177 21.82 0.20 8.46
N SER A 178 22.24 -1.01 8.92
CA SER A 178 21.81 -1.59 10.19
C SER A 178 22.25 -0.80 11.44
N PRO A 179 23.45 -0.22 11.52
CA PRO A 179 23.86 0.53 12.71
C PRO A 179 22.96 1.72 13.02
N VAL A 180 22.51 2.44 12.00
CA VAL A 180 21.58 3.58 12.15
C VAL A 180 20.15 3.10 12.10
N GLY A 181 19.74 2.39 11.04
CA GLY A 181 18.38 1.92 10.85
C GLY A 181 17.88 1.01 11.95
N GLY A 182 18.74 0.13 12.48
CA GLY A 182 18.40 -0.76 13.60
C GLY A 182 18.09 -0.03 14.90
N VAL A 183 18.88 0.99 15.22
CA VAL A 183 18.63 1.83 16.41
C VAL A 183 17.36 2.65 16.24
N LEU A 184 17.15 3.23 15.05
CA LEU A 184 15.93 4.00 14.74
C LEU A 184 14.68 3.10 14.79
N ALA A 185 14.75 1.89 14.23
CA ALA A 185 13.66 0.93 14.28
C ALA A 185 13.33 0.52 15.72
N LEU A 186 14.35 0.21 16.52
CA LEU A 186 14.17 -0.16 17.93
C LEU A 186 13.57 0.99 18.74
N ALA A 187 14.10 2.20 18.61
CA ALA A 187 13.61 3.39 19.30
C ALA A 187 12.17 3.73 18.88
N GLY A 188 11.90 3.72 17.56
CA GLY A 188 10.58 4.02 17.02
C GLY A 188 9.54 2.97 17.40
N VAL A 189 9.82 1.69 17.29
CA VAL A 189 8.91 0.61 17.72
C VAL A 189 8.67 0.69 19.23
N SER A 190 9.69 1.01 20.03
CA SER A 190 9.54 1.21 21.48
C SER A 190 8.62 2.41 21.77
N PHE A 191 8.81 3.54 21.10
CA PHE A 191 7.92 4.69 21.21
C PHE A 191 6.49 4.35 20.82
N ILE A 192 6.29 3.67 19.69
CA ILE A 192 4.97 3.25 19.19
C ILE A 192 4.28 2.35 20.23
N ALA A 193 4.98 1.38 20.80
CA ALA A 193 4.45 0.43 21.76
C ALA A 193 4.11 1.04 23.12
N LEU A 194 4.92 2.00 23.59
CA LEU A 194 4.77 2.60 24.91
C LEU A 194 3.82 3.81 24.91
N VAL A 195 3.93 4.68 23.92
CA VAL A 195 3.25 5.98 23.87
C VAL A 195 2.44 6.15 22.60
N GLY A 196 3.02 5.87 21.43
CA GLY A 196 2.51 6.25 20.11
C GLY A 196 1.05 5.83 19.86
N TRP A 197 0.68 4.59 20.15
CA TRP A 197 -0.68 4.10 19.95
C TRP A 197 -1.74 4.88 20.75
N ARG A 198 -1.35 5.55 21.87
CA ARG A 198 -2.25 6.38 22.68
C ARG A 198 -2.58 7.72 22.02
N LEU A 199 -1.74 8.17 21.08
CA LEU A 199 -1.92 9.41 20.33
C LEU A 199 -2.97 9.25 19.21
N ILE A 200 -3.32 8.03 18.85
CA ILE A 200 -4.43 7.75 17.92
C ILE A 200 -5.73 8.27 18.55
N PRO A 201 -6.59 9.00 17.79
CA PRO A 201 -7.82 9.59 18.31
C PRO A 201 -8.71 8.56 19.03
N LYS A 202 -9.24 8.92 20.21
CA LYS A 202 -10.11 8.02 21.01
C LYS A 202 -11.29 7.48 20.17
N LYS A 203 -11.89 8.30 19.33
CA LYS A 203 -12.99 7.90 18.44
C LYS A 203 -12.64 6.68 17.57
N ARG A 204 -11.39 6.57 17.09
CA ARG A 204 -10.92 5.44 16.28
C ARG A 204 -10.65 4.20 17.14
N ARG A 205 -10.06 4.43 18.32
CA ARG A 205 -9.69 3.35 19.25
C ARG A 205 -10.88 2.64 19.90
N THR A 206 -12.03 3.31 20.02
CA THR A 206 -13.24 2.77 20.67
C THR A 206 -14.28 2.27 19.67
N GLN A 207 -14.11 2.52 18.39
CA GLN A 207 -15.01 2.01 17.37
C GLN A 207 -14.87 0.48 17.29
N ASN A 208 -15.81 -0.24 17.92
CA ASN A 208 -15.89 -1.70 17.80
C ASN A 208 -16.48 -2.03 16.42
N THR A 209 -15.63 -2.17 15.43
CA THR A 209 -15.98 -2.85 14.19
C THR A 209 -15.88 -4.35 14.47
N GLY A 210 -16.93 -4.91 15.08
CA GLY A 210 -16.97 -6.33 15.41
C GLY A 210 -16.81 -7.17 14.15
N GLY A 211 -15.61 -7.61 13.87
CA GLY A 211 -15.28 -8.67 12.90
C GLY A 211 -15.64 -8.43 11.42
N GLN A 212 -16.55 -7.53 11.12
CA GLN A 212 -16.98 -7.13 9.77
C GLN A 212 -16.87 -5.61 9.64
N LEU A 213 -16.04 -5.14 8.72
CA LEU A 213 -15.84 -3.71 8.43
C LEU A 213 -17.02 -3.11 7.65
N ILE A 214 -17.81 -3.96 7.02
CA ILE A 214 -19.03 -3.58 6.30
C ILE A 214 -20.20 -4.41 6.85
N SER A 215 -21.19 -3.74 7.43
CA SER A 215 -22.45 -4.38 7.81
C SER A 215 -23.36 -4.49 6.57
N ILE A 216 -23.70 -5.71 6.19
CA ILE A 216 -24.62 -5.99 5.08
C ILE A 216 -26.01 -5.43 5.39
N ASP A 217 -26.38 -5.41 6.67
CA ASP A 217 -27.67 -4.93 7.15
C ASP A 217 -27.94 -3.45 6.82
N ASP A 218 -26.89 -2.69 6.50
CA ASP A 218 -27.00 -1.28 6.12
C ASP A 218 -27.46 -1.07 4.66
N TYR A 219 -27.45 -2.12 3.82
CA TYR A 219 -27.70 -2.01 2.38
C TYR A 219 -28.83 -2.94 1.89
N ILE A 220 -29.16 -3.99 2.63
CA ILE A 220 -30.12 -5.02 2.20
C ILE A 220 -31.39 -4.92 3.02
N TYR A 221 -32.50 -4.89 2.28
CA TYR A 221 -33.83 -4.80 2.86
C TYR A 221 -34.73 -5.89 2.29
N GLU A 222 -35.59 -6.43 3.16
CA GLU A 222 -36.66 -7.30 2.76
C GLU A 222 -37.92 -6.47 2.52
N ILE A 223 -38.54 -6.65 1.37
CA ILE A 223 -39.78 -5.96 0.98
C ILE A 223 -40.83 -7.01 0.70
N VAL A 224 -41.97 -6.91 1.34
CA VAL A 224 -43.12 -7.81 1.13
C VAL A 224 -44.03 -7.24 0.07
N VAL A 225 -44.50 -8.09 -0.83
CA VAL A 225 -45.49 -7.74 -1.85
C VAL A 225 -46.89 -7.93 -1.29
N PRO A 226 -47.66 -6.84 -1.01
CA PRO A 226 -49.02 -6.95 -0.49
C PRO A 226 -49.95 -7.64 -1.48
N LYS A 227 -51.03 -8.27 -0.97
CA LYS A 227 -52.04 -8.97 -1.83
C LYS A 227 -52.68 -8.06 -2.87
N ASN A 228 -52.81 -6.79 -2.58
CA ASN A 228 -53.44 -5.80 -3.46
C ASN A 228 -52.42 -4.96 -4.24
N SER A 229 -51.16 -5.41 -4.36
CA SER A 229 -50.12 -4.70 -5.09
C SER A 229 -50.37 -4.77 -6.60
N GLU A 230 -50.22 -3.65 -7.31
CA GLU A 230 -50.28 -3.55 -8.76
C GLU A 230 -49.13 -4.34 -9.47
N LEU A 231 -48.13 -4.74 -8.70
CA LEU A 231 -46.95 -5.49 -9.19
C LEU A 231 -47.18 -7.00 -9.24
N VAL A 232 -48.28 -7.52 -8.69
CA VAL A 232 -48.62 -8.94 -8.75
C VAL A 232 -48.91 -9.33 -10.19
N GLY A 233 -48.23 -10.35 -10.71
CA GLY A 233 -48.30 -10.79 -12.10
C GLY A 233 -47.36 -10.08 -13.07
N THR A 234 -46.61 -9.06 -12.60
CA THR A 234 -45.53 -8.44 -13.41
C THR A 234 -44.24 -9.24 -13.29
N SER A 235 -43.37 -9.17 -14.28
CA SER A 235 -42.06 -9.81 -14.21
C SER A 235 -41.08 -9.00 -13.35
N ILE A 236 -40.15 -9.68 -12.69
CA ILE A 236 -39.07 -8.97 -11.96
C ILE A 236 -38.25 -8.07 -12.89
N ARG A 237 -38.16 -8.39 -14.18
CA ARG A 237 -37.51 -7.54 -15.18
C ARG A 237 -38.20 -6.16 -15.32
N GLU A 238 -39.53 -6.13 -15.24
CA GLU A 238 -40.27 -4.86 -15.28
C GLU A 238 -40.08 -4.07 -14.00
N LEU A 239 -40.09 -4.74 -12.84
CA LEU A 239 -39.77 -4.13 -11.58
C LEU A 239 -38.32 -3.59 -11.55
N ASP A 240 -37.35 -4.32 -12.10
CA ASP A 240 -35.96 -3.89 -12.22
C ASP A 240 -35.84 -2.55 -12.99
N GLN A 241 -36.66 -2.33 -14.01
CA GLN A 241 -36.64 -1.07 -14.76
C GLN A 241 -37.15 0.13 -13.92
N ILE A 242 -38.09 -0.12 -13.02
CA ILE A 242 -38.60 0.89 -12.07
C ILE A 242 -37.56 1.11 -10.96
N ALA A 243 -37.03 0.02 -10.41
CA ALA A 243 -36.00 0.02 -9.36
C ALA A 243 -34.72 0.74 -9.83
N GLU A 244 -34.29 0.47 -11.07
CA GLU A 244 -33.09 1.07 -11.66
C GLU A 244 -33.18 2.60 -11.77
N LYS A 245 -34.37 3.17 -12.05
CA LYS A 245 -34.60 4.62 -12.10
C LYS A 245 -34.49 5.28 -10.72
N GLN A 246 -34.63 4.50 -9.65
CA GLN A 246 -34.63 4.97 -8.27
C GLN A 246 -33.38 4.52 -7.48
N ASP A 247 -32.36 4.01 -8.17
CA ASP A 247 -31.14 3.51 -7.58
C ASP A 247 -31.35 2.35 -6.56
N VAL A 248 -32.35 1.48 -6.84
CA VAL A 248 -32.64 0.23 -6.11
C VAL A 248 -32.29 -0.96 -7.00
N GLU A 249 -31.70 -2.02 -6.44
CA GLU A 249 -31.41 -3.27 -7.17
C GLU A 249 -32.12 -4.45 -6.50
N VAL A 250 -32.87 -5.27 -7.29
CA VAL A 250 -33.49 -6.49 -6.78
C VAL A 250 -32.46 -7.61 -6.84
N VAL A 251 -32.04 -8.11 -5.66
CA VAL A 251 -30.95 -9.09 -5.52
C VAL A 251 -31.48 -10.52 -5.38
N GLY A 252 -32.73 -10.69 -4.92
CA GLY A 252 -33.31 -11.99 -4.68
C GLY A 252 -34.82 -11.97 -4.46
N LEU A 253 -35.43 -13.14 -4.54
CA LEU A 253 -36.84 -13.40 -4.25
C LEU A 253 -36.97 -14.59 -3.31
N ILE A 254 -37.80 -14.47 -2.28
CA ILE A 254 -38.16 -15.57 -1.40
C ILE A 254 -39.65 -15.85 -1.60
N ARG A 255 -39.98 -17.09 -1.96
CA ARG A 255 -41.35 -17.60 -2.14
C ARG A 255 -41.50 -18.92 -1.40
N ASN A 256 -42.49 -19.04 -0.51
CA ASN A 256 -42.73 -20.25 0.27
C ASN A 256 -41.45 -20.78 0.95
N GLU A 257 -40.71 -19.89 1.64
CA GLU A 257 -39.44 -20.19 2.32
C GLU A 257 -38.31 -20.69 1.39
N ARG A 258 -38.53 -20.73 0.09
CA ARG A 258 -37.51 -21.08 -0.92
C ARG A 258 -36.97 -19.83 -1.58
N ARG A 259 -35.64 -19.76 -1.67
CA ARG A 259 -34.93 -18.64 -2.31
C ARG A 259 -34.75 -18.91 -3.79
N ILE A 260 -35.05 -17.91 -4.58
CA ILE A 260 -34.83 -17.88 -6.03
C ILE A 260 -33.78 -16.81 -6.29
N LEU A 261 -32.55 -17.24 -6.59
CA LEU A 261 -31.41 -16.36 -6.89
C LEU A 261 -31.00 -16.48 -8.37
N ALA A 262 -31.22 -17.65 -8.97
CA ALA A 262 -30.96 -17.89 -10.39
C ALA A 262 -32.24 -17.60 -11.22
N SER A 263 -32.07 -17.02 -12.40
CA SER A 263 -33.18 -16.71 -13.34
C SER A 263 -34.19 -15.67 -12.84
N LEU A 264 -33.88 -14.87 -11.85
CA LEU A 264 -34.76 -13.88 -11.23
C LEU A 264 -35.52 -13.00 -12.23
N ARG A 265 -34.88 -12.57 -13.32
CA ARG A 265 -35.47 -11.64 -14.30
C ARG A 265 -36.72 -12.18 -15.05
N HIS A 266 -36.92 -13.50 -15.05
CA HIS A 266 -38.01 -14.15 -15.76
C HIS A 266 -39.11 -14.62 -14.82
N GLU A 267 -38.92 -14.45 -13.50
CA GLU A 267 -39.93 -14.79 -12.47
C GLU A 267 -41.03 -13.73 -12.44
N GLU A 268 -42.29 -14.19 -12.36
CA GLU A 268 -43.45 -13.34 -12.09
C GLU A 268 -43.57 -13.11 -10.59
N ILE A 269 -43.92 -11.89 -10.20
CA ILE A 269 -44.11 -11.49 -8.82
C ILE A 269 -45.45 -11.97 -8.32
N ASN A 270 -45.51 -12.74 -7.25
CA ASN A 270 -46.72 -13.19 -6.62
C ASN A 270 -47.02 -12.41 -5.33
N SER A 271 -48.29 -12.46 -4.90
CA SER A 271 -48.65 -11.91 -3.57
C SER A 271 -47.92 -12.64 -2.47
N GLU A 272 -47.51 -11.92 -1.44
CA GLU A 272 -46.73 -12.41 -0.27
C GLU A 272 -45.28 -12.84 -0.60
N ASP A 273 -44.80 -12.61 -1.83
CA ASP A 273 -43.39 -12.74 -2.14
C ASP A 273 -42.57 -11.72 -1.32
N ILE A 274 -41.38 -12.16 -0.87
CA ILE A 274 -40.43 -11.28 -0.21
C ILE A 274 -39.30 -10.98 -1.20
N LEU A 275 -39.21 -9.73 -1.61
CA LEU A 275 -38.13 -9.23 -2.45
C LEU A 275 -36.94 -8.83 -1.58
N ILE A 276 -35.76 -9.31 -1.91
CA ILE A 276 -34.51 -8.84 -1.30
C ILE A 276 -33.97 -7.73 -2.19
N VAL A 277 -33.88 -6.53 -1.66
CA VAL A 277 -33.41 -5.37 -2.41
C VAL A 277 -32.18 -4.74 -1.77
N GLU A 278 -31.29 -4.23 -2.63
CA GLU A 278 -30.17 -3.40 -2.26
C GLU A 278 -30.51 -1.94 -2.57
N ALA A 279 -30.48 -1.08 -1.55
CA ALA A 279 -30.82 0.34 -1.68
C ALA A 279 -30.20 1.17 -0.55
N GLY A 280 -30.04 2.48 -0.80
CA GLY A 280 -29.83 3.44 0.27
C GLY A 280 -31.16 3.75 1.02
N PRO A 281 -31.12 4.24 2.27
CA PRO A 281 -32.34 4.49 3.06
C PRO A 281 -33.31 5.49 2.41
N LYS A 282 -32.80 6.50 1.69
CA LYS A 282 -33.61 7.51 1.00
C LYS A 282 -34.25 6.96 -0.28
N GLU A 283 -33.47 6.22 -1.02
CA GLU A 283 -33.86 5.55 -2.27
C GLU A 283 -34.91 4.48 -1.98
N LEU A 284 -34.70 3.69 -0.90
CA LEU A 284 -35.68 2.72 -0.41
C LEU A 284 -37.01 3.36 -0.05
N ALA A 285 -37.00 4.45 0.74
CA ALA A 285 -38.21 5.12 1.17
C ALA A 285 -39.03 5.63 -0.04
N LYS A 286 -38.35 6.17 -1.07
CA LYS A 286 -38.98 6.60 -2.31
C LYS A 286 -39.54 5.42 -3.09
N PHE A 287 -38.77 4.35 -3.23
CA PHE A 287 -39.18 3.13 -3.93
C PHE A 287 -40.42 2.49 -3.29
N LEU A 288 -40.46 2.38 -1.97
CA LEU A 288 -41.63 1.87 -1.23
C LEU A 288 -42.87 2.73 -1.44
N THR A 289 -42.69 4.06 -1.46
CA THR A 289 -43.79 5.00 -1.66
C THR A 289 -44.37 4.88 -3.08
N ASP A 290 -43.50 4.80 -4.10
CA ASP A 290 -43.93 4.77 -5.52
C ASP A 290 -44.48 3.40 -5.91
N THR A 291 -43.99 2.30 -5.32
CA THR A 291 -44.43 0.92 -5.62
C THR A 291 -45.49 0.38 -4.68
N LYS A 292 -45.82 1.11 -3.61
CA LYS A 292 -46.74 0.68 -2.54
C LYS A 292 -46.40 -0.67 -1.94
N LEU A 293 -45.10 -1.00 -1.88
CA LEU A 293 -44.58 -2.21 -1.23
C LEU A 293 -44.33 -1.94 0.24
N GLU A 294 -44.35 -2.98 1.07
CA GLU A 294 -44.18 -2.89 2.52
C GLU A 294 -42.83 -3.41 2.99
N LEU A 295 -42.22 -2.73 3.99
CA LEU A 295 -40.95 -3.20 4.56
C LEU A 295 -41.19 -4.47 5.40
N GLY A 296 -40.52 -5.56 5.10
CA GLY A 296 -40.55 -6.80 5.88
C GLY A 296 -39.80 -6.64 7.23
N VAL A 297 -40.35 -7.23 8.29
CA VAL A 297 -39.75 -7.24 9.62
C VAL A 297 -39.12 -8.60 9.86
N SER A 298 -37.89 -8.84 9.38
CA SER A 298 -37.14 -10.06 9.72
C SER A 298 -35.95 -9.77 10.63
N LYS A 299 -35.71 -10.66 11.61
CA LYS A 299 -34.64 -10.54 12.61
C LYS A 299 -33.30 -11.16 12.19
N GLU A 300 -33.23 -11.88 11.07
CA GLU A 300 -32.01 -12.60 10.63
C GLU A 300 -31.63 -12.25 9.18
N LYS A 301 -31.13 -11.04 8.95
CA LYS A 301 -30.80 -10.54 7.61
C LYS A 301 -29.53 -11.17 7.02
N SER A 302 -28.54 -11.49 7.82
CA SER A 302 -27.22 -11.93 7.33
C SER A 302 -27.19 -13.37 6.80
N SER A 303 -28.13 -14.23 7.21
CA SER A 303 -28.21 -15.63 6.73
C SER A 303 -28.83 -15.74 5.32
N LEU A 304 -29.45 -14.67 4.82
CA LEU A 304 -30.26 -14.68 3.60
C LEU A 304 -29.44 -14.72 2.30
N LEU A 305 -28.15 -14.35 2.32
CA LEU A 305 -27.31 -14.27 1.11
C LEU A 305 -26.31 -15.41 0.96
N ILE A 306 -26.22 -16.32 1.94
CA ILE A 306 -25.24 -17.40 1.91
C ILE A 306 -25.85 -18.66 1.27
N SER A 307 -25.46 -18.97 0.04
CA SER A 307 -25.60 -20.28 -0.58
C SER A 307 -24.39 -21.15 -0.22
N LYS A 308 -24.54 -22.49 -0.27
CA LYS A 308 -23.43 -23.43 0.03
C LYS A 308 -22.19 -23.25 -0.86
N ASP A 309 -22.36 -22.67 -2.05
CA ASP A 309 -21.30 -22.52 -3.05
C ASP A 309 -20.79 -21.07 -3.19
N THR A 310 -21.37 -20.10 -2.46
CA THR A 310 -20.97 -18.69 -2.53
C THR A 310 -20.29 -18.24 -1.24
N MET A 311 -19.20 -17.51 -1.37
CA MET A 311 -18.41 -16.94 -0.28
C MET A 311 -18.46 -15.41 -0.32
N MET A 312 -18.47 -14.77 0.84
CA MET A 312 -18.28 -13.32 0.96
C MET A 312 -16.87 -13.02 1.43
N MET A 313 -16.27 -11.99 0.86
CA MET A 313 -14.91 -11.57 1.18
C MET A 313 -14.80 -10.05 1.27
N GLU A 314 -14.25 -9.57 2.38
CA GLU A 314 -13.80 -8.20 2.50
C GLU A 314 -12.40 -8.04 1.95
N ALA A 315 -12.18 -7.00 1.14
CA ALA A 315 -10.87 -6.70 0.57
C ALA A 315 -10.58 -5.20 0.56
N VAL A 316 -9.31 -4.82 0.69
CA VAL A 316 -8.86 -3.42 0.55
C VAL A 316 -8.35 -3.18 -0.85
N VAL A 317 -8.80 -2.10 -1.46
CA VAL A 317 -8.30 -1.61 -2.75
C VAL A 317 -6.91 -0.99 -2.54
N GLN A 318 -5.90 -1.52 -3.21
CA GLN A 318 -4.55 -0.92 -3.20
C GLN A 318 -4.49 0.31 -4.10
N SER A 319 -3.58 1.25 -3.80
CA SER A 319 -3.41 2.49 -4.58
C SER A 319 -2.87 2.27 -6.00
N SER A 320 -2.40 1.08 -6.34
CA SER A 320 -1.97 0.68 -7.69
C SER A 320 -2.87 -0.37 -8.32
N SER A 321 -4.03 -0.66 -7.70
CA SER A 321 -4.92 -1.72 -8.12
C SER A 321 -5.62 -1.40 -9.45
N ARG A 322 -6.03 -2.45 -10.17
CA ARG A 322 -6.87 -2.30 -11.38
C ARG A 322 -8.25 -1.71 -11.07
N MET A 323 -8.66 -1.70 -9.81
CA MET A 323 -9.93 -1.12 -9.37
C MET A 323 -9.84 0.39 -9.14
N GLU A 324 -8.66 0.93 -8.84
CA GLU A 324 -8.50 2.35 -8.55
C GLU A 324 -8.97 3.23 -9.71
N ALA A 325 -9.67 4.31 -9.38
CA ALA A 325 -10.29 5.26 -10.30
C ALA A 325 -11.33 4.65 -11.27
N ARG A 326 -11.72 3.38 -11.09
CA ARG A 326 -12.75 2.69 -11.88
C ARG A 326 -13.99 2.42 -11.04
N THR A 327 -15.10 2.10 -11.73
CA THR A 327 -16.35 1.67 -11.08
C THR A 327 -16.55 0.17 -11.25
N PHE A 328 -17.39 -0.44 -10.41
CA PHE A 328 -17.73 -1.85 -10.51
C PHE A 328 -18.33 -2.19 -11.91
N ASN A 329 -19.18 -1.31 -12.43
CA ASN A 329 -19.77 -1.46 -13.75
C ASN A 329 -18.73 -1.39 -14.87
N SER A 330 -17.76 -0.49 -14.80
CA SER A 330 -16.71 -0.36 -15.84
C SER A 330 -15.80 -1.58 -15.90
N LEU A 331 -15.62 -2.28 -14.78
CA LEU A 331 -14.86 -3.53 -14.70
C LEU A 331 -15.65 -4.75 -15.13
N GLN A 332 -16.98 -4.63 -15.28
CA GLN A 332 -17.90 -5.70 -15.67
C GLN A 332 -17.78 -6.98 -14.82
N LEU A 333 -17.46 -6.84 -13.52
CA LEU A 333 -17.16 -7.98 -12.64
C LEU A 333 -18.34 -8.95 -12.50
N LYS A 334 -19.57 -8.42 -12.45
CA LYS A 334 -20.79 -9.24 -12.44
C LYS A 334 -20.95 -10.08 -13.72
N LYS A 335 -20.71 -9.49 -14.90
CA LYS A 335 -20.88 -10.17 -16.18
C LYS A 335 -19.78 -11.17 -16.49
N ARG A 336 -18.53 -10.83 -16.15
CA ARG A 336 -17.35 -11.65 -16.50
C ARG A 336 -17.08 -12.76 -15.51
N TYR A 337 -17.34 -12.53 -14.21
CA TYR A 337 -16.88 -13.40 -13.13
C TYR A 337 -18.00 -13.79 -12.15
N GLY A 338 -19.25 -13.36 -12.37
CA GLY A 338 -20.36 -13.65 -11.47
C GLY A 338 -20.23 -13.02 -10.06
N ILE A 339 -19.38 -12.00 -9.92
CA ILE A 339 -19.13 -11.36 -8.63
C ILE A 339 -20.12 -10.23 -8.40
N HIS A 340 -20.63 -10.16 -7.18
CA HIS A 340 -21.48 -9.08 -6.69
C HIS A 340 -20.73 -8.20 -5.71
N LEU A 341 -20.95 -6.88 -5.81
CA LEU A 341 -20.44 -5.90 -4.87
C LEU A 341 -21.54 -5.63 -3.84
N LEU A 342 -21.33 -6.03 -2.59
CA LEU A 342 -22.33 -5.90 -1.51
C LEU A 342 -22.15 -4.65 -0.66
N GLY A 343 -20.96 -4.04 -0.69
CA GLY A 343 -20.70 -2.86 0.11
C GLY A 343 -19.36 -2.22 -0.21
N VAL A 344 -19.28 -0.91 0.03
CA VAL A 344 -18.02 -0.14 -0.02
C VAL A 344 -17.93 0.74 1.22
N SER A 345 -16.83 0.67 1.92
CA SER A 345 -16.51 1.55 3.05
C SER A 345 -15.27 2.38 2.72
N ARG A 346 -15.37 3.69 2.92
CA ARG A 346 -14.26 4.64 2.74
C ARG A 346 -13.95 5.29 4.08
N GLN A 347 -12.69 5.16 4.52
CA GLN A 347 -12.24 5.71 5.82
C GLN A 347 -13.15 5.27 7.00
N GLY A 348 -13.57 4.00 6.99
CA GLY A 348 -14.45 3.42 8.00
C GLY A 348 -15.90 3.92 7.96
N THR A 349 -16.30 4.61 6.89
CA THR A 349 -17.67 5.11 6.70
C THR A 349 -18.31 4.42 5.49
N PRO A 350 -19.46 3.72 5.65
CA PRO A 350 -20.16 3.10 4.53
C PRO A 350 -20.59 4.13 3.47
N ILE A 351 -20.34 3.83 2.20
CA ILE A 351 -20.79 4.66 1.08
C ILE A 351 -22.23 4.26 0.74
N ARG A 352 -23.19 5.12 1.08
CA ARG A 352 -24.62 4.93 0.86
C ARG A 352 -25.08 5.51 -0.50
N LYS A 353 -24.34 5.24 -1.56
CA LYS A 353 -24.70 5.57 -2.95
C LYS A 353 -24.82 4.27 -3.72
N ARG A 354 -25.42 4.31 -4.94
CA ARG A 354 -25.47 3.15 -5.83
C ARG A 354 -24.06 2.57 -6.04
N LEU A 355 -23.80 1.42 -5.41
CA LEU A 355 -22.47 0.81 -5.31
C LEU A 355 -21.80 0.56 -6.66
N PRO A 356 -22.54 0.06 -7.71
CA PRO A 356 -21.93 -0.20 -9.02
C PRO A 356 -21.33 1.02 -9.72
N ASN A 357 -21.76 2.23 -9.35
CA ASN A 357 -21.31 3.50 -9.94
C ASN A 357 -20.28 4.24 -9.06
N VAL A 358 -19.94 3.69 -7.90
CA VAL A 358 -18.92 4.25 -7.02
C VAL A 358 -17.55 4.08 -7.65
N GLN A 359 -16.82 5.19 -7.80
CA GLN A 359 -15.42 5.18 -8.21
C GLN A 359 -14.55 4.78 -7.02
N PHE A 360 -13.86 3.65 -7.15
CA PHE A 360 -12.97 3.13 -6.10
C PHE A 360 -11.73 4.00 -5.94
N ARG A 361 -11.22 4.04 -4.71
CA ARG A 361 -9.99 4.74 -4.33
C ARG A 361 -9.10 3.79 -3.52
N GLY A 362 -7.80 4.01 -3.56
CA GLY A 362 -6.87 3.33 -2.66
C GLY A 362 -7.31 3.46 -1.20
N GLY A 363 -7.28 2.35 -0.46
CA GLY A 363 -7.75 2.28 0.93
C GLY A 363 -9.26 2.07 1.12
N ASP A 364 -10.08 2.03 0.04
CA ASP A 364 -11.48 1.61 0.17
C ASP A 364 -11.55 0.13 0.56
N VAL A 365 -12.46 -0.20 1.46
CA VAL A 365 -12.82 -1.59 1.78
C VAL A 365 -14.05 -1.95 0.96
N VAL A 366 -13.97 -3.04 0.22
CA VAL A 366 -15.06 -3.59 -0.60
C VAL A 366 -15.50 -4.92 -0.03
N LEU A 367 -16.80 -5.17 0.00
CA LEU A 367 -17.39 -6.46 0.32
C LEU A 367 -17.88 -7.08 -0.98
N LEU A 368 -17.26 -8.20 -1.35
CA LEU A 368 -17.53 -8.93 -2.58
C LEU A 368 -18.13 -10.29 -2.27
N GLN A 369 -19.07 -10.73 -3.09
CA GLN A 369 -19.65 -12.06 -3.05
C GLN A 369 -19.43 -12.76 -4.39
N GLY A 370 -19.03 -14.02 -4.35
CA GLY A 370 -18.80 -14.84 -5.53
C GLY A 370 -18.53 -16.30 -5.17
N GLU A 371 -18.22 -17.10 -6.18
CA GLU A 371 -17.89 -18.51 -6.01
C GLU A 371 -16.58 -18.67 -5.23
N SER A 372 -16.56 -19.59 -4.26
CA SER A 372 -15.50 -19.71 -3.25
C SER A 372 -14.08 -19.89 -3.83
N GLU A 373 -13.94 -20.69 -4.92
CA GLU A 373 -12.64 -21.00 -5.49
C GLU A 373 -12.09 -19.84 -6.35
N SER A 374 -12.97 -19.11 -7.03
CA SER A 374 -12.60 -18.06 -7.98
C SER A 374 -12.43 -16.69 -7.31
N LEU A 375 -13.15 -16.42 -6.21
CA LEU A 375 -13.20 -15.10 -5.58
C LEU A 375 -11.85 -14.63 -5.04
N ALA A 376 -11.12 -15.50 -4.33
CA ALA A 376 -9.84 -15.14 -3.73
C ALA A 376 -8.75 -14.84 -4.78
N GLU A 377 -8.71 -15.65 -5.86
CA GLU A 377 -7.77 -15.47 -6.97
C GLU A 377 -8.08 -14.18 -7.73
N LEU A 378 -9.37 -13.91 -7.96
CA LEU A 378 -9.79 -12.70 -8.65
C LEU A 378 -9.51 -11.43 -7.83
N VAL A 379 -9.81 -11.42 -6.53
CA VAL A 379 -9.52 -10.29 -5.63
C VAL A 379 -8.04 -9.96 -5.67
N SER A 380 -7.17 -10.96 -5.64
CA SER A 380 -5.72 -10.78 -5.78
C SER A 380 -5.35 -10.24 -7.17
N SER A 381 -5.96 -10.76 -8.25
CA SER A 381 -5.68 -10.32 -9.64
C SER A 381 -6.14 -8.89 -9.93
N LEU A 382 -7.14 -8.41 -9.19
CA LEU A 382 -7.61 -7.02 -9.23
C LEU A 382 -6.70 -6.07 -8.46
N GLY A 383 -5.68 -6.59 -7.74
CA GLY A 383 -4.79 -5.80 -6.89
C GLY A 383 -5.46 -5.36 -5.59
N CYS A 384 -6.36 -6.19 -5.05
CA CYS A 384 -6.97 -5.98 -3.74
C CYS A 384 -6.38 -6.94 -2.71
N LEU A 385 -6.30 -6.49 -1.45
CA LEU A 385 -5.84 -7.31 -0.33
C LEU A 385 -7.05 -7.86 0.43
N PRO A 386 -7.22 -9.19 0.52
CA PRO A 386 -8.27 -9.79 1.33
C PRO A 386 -8.05 -9.52 2.82
N LEU A 387 -9.13 -9.15 3.54
CA LEU A 387 -9.11 -8.84 4.98
C LEU A 387 -9.59 -10.01 5.86
N ALA A 388 -10.43 -10.90 5.33
CA ALA A 388 -10.91 -12.08 6.04
C ALA A 388 -9.99 -13.29 5.80
N LYS A 389 -10.08 -14.28 6.71
CA LYS A 389 -9.29 -15.50 6.69
C LYS A 389 -9.05 -16.01 5.27
N ARG A 390 -7.82 -15.89 4.78
CA ARG A 390 -7.30 -16.93 3.91
C ARG A 390 -7.50 -18.23 4.70
N GLN A 391 -8.25 -19.18 4.16
CA GLN A 391 -8.05 -20.57 4.55
C GLN A 391 -6.56 -20.80 4.30
N LEU A 392 -5.82 -20.89 5.41
CA LEU A 392 -4.40 -21.19 5.38
C LEU A 392 -4.26 -22.46 4.54
N ASN A 393 -3.74 -22.33 3.34
CA ASN A 393 -3.41 -23.45 2.50
C ASN A 393 -2.28 -24.22 3.19
N TRP A 394 -2.65 -25.19 4.00
CA TRP A 394 -1.75 -26.10 4.72
C TRP A 394 -0.77 -26.84 3.78
N GLY A 395 -0.97 -26.72 2.45
CA GLY A 395 -0.09 -27.29 1.45
C GLY A 395 1.27 -26.57 1.24
N SER A 396 1.39 -25.30 1.68
CA SER A 396 2.58 -24.47 1.40
C SER A 396 3.68 -24.54 2.47
N GLN A 397 3.43 -25.11 3.65
CA GLN A 397 4.43 -25.16 4.74
C GLN A 397 5.71 -25.93 4.38
N LYS A 398 5.66 -26.87 3.44
CA LYS A 398 6.82 -27.66 3.01
C LYS A 398 7.91 -26.82 2.31
N ASN A 399 7.57 -25.64 1.79
CA ASN A 399 8.49 -24.82 1.00
C ASN A 399 9.09 -23.65 1.80
N ALA A 400 8.63 -23.38 3.02
CA ALA A 400 9.09 -22.25 3.83
C ALA A 400 10.60 -22.29 4.11
N GLY A 401 11.09 -23.42 4.60
CA GLY A 401 12.52 -23.60 4.87
C GLY A 401 13.38 -23.50 3.61
N PHE A 402 12.88 -24.02 2.49
CA PHE A 402 13.59 -23.98 1.21
C PHE A 402 13.66 -22.55 0.65
N ALA A 403 12.57 -21.78 0.68
CA ALA A 403 12.55 -20.39 0.24
C ALA A 403 13.49 -19.50 1.06
N VAL A 404 13.46 -19.67 2.40
CA VAL A 404 14.38 -18.97 3.31
C VAL A 404 15.82 -19.34 3.03
N SER A 405 16.11 -20.64 2.80
CA SER A 405 17.47 -21.11 2.49
C SER A 405 18.00 -20.51 1.19
N ILE A 406 17.20 -20.46 0.12
CA ILE A 406 17.58 -19.82 -1.16
C ILE A 406 17.95 -18.36 -0.92
N PHE A 407 17.12 -17.64 -0.18
CA PHE A 407 17.33 -16.23 0.11
C PHE A 407 18.60 -16.00 0.97
N VAL A 408 18.77 -16.78 2.05
CA VAL A 408 19.95 -16.69 2.92
C VAL A 408 21.22 -17.00 2.15
N LEU A 409 21.22 -18.03 1.29
CA LEU A 409 22.38 -18.38 0.47
C LEU A 409 22.75 -17.23 -0.49
N ALA A 410 21.79 -16.54 -1.09
CA ALA A 410 22.06 -15.38 -1.95
C ALA A 410 22.74 -14.25 -1.17
N ILE A 411 22.24 -13.95 0.05
CA ILE A 411 22.85 -12.94 0.92
C ILE A 411 24.26 -13.35 1.35
N VAL A 412 24.46 -14.61 1.76
CA VAL A 412 25.78 -15.13 2.16
C VAL A 412 26.76 -15.05 0.99
N ALA A 413 26.35 -15.43 -0.23
CA ALA A 413 27.19 -15.34 -1.42
C ALA A 413 27.65 -13.90 -1.71
N THR A 414 26.75 -12.92 -1.53
CA THR A 414 27.08 -11.50 -1.68
C THR A 414 28.04 -11.02 -0.56
N VAL A 415 27.75 -11.35 0.70
CA VAL A 415 28.60 -10.96 1.84
C VAL A 415 29.99 -11.56 1.76
N MET A 416 30.11 -12.80 1.23
CA MET A 416 31.42 -13.45 0.99
C MET A 416 32.14 -12.90 -0.25
N GLY A 417 31.57 -11.95 -0.98
CA GLY A 417 32.16 -11.36 -2.19
C GLY A 417 32.24 -12.33 -3.39
N LEU A 418 31.44 -13.41 -3.39
CA LEU A 418 31.45 -14.40 -4.49
C LEU A 418 30.78 -13.83 -5.74
N THR A 419 29.83 -12.93 -5.59
CA THR A 419 29.12 -12.29 -6.71
C THR A 419 28.48 -10.98 -6.25
N SER A 420 28.07 -10.12 -7.19
CA SER A 420 27.35 -8.91 -6.87
C SER A 420 25.92 -9.21 -6.39
N LEU A 421 25.31 -8.26 -5.64
CA LEU A 421 24.00 -8.43 -5.02
C LEU A 421 22.92 -8.72 -6.07
N GLU A 422 22.90 -7.96 -7.16
CA GLU A 422 21.90 -8.09 -8.22
C GLU A 422 21.96 -9.46 -8.90
N ILE A 423 23.14 -10.03 -9.09
CA ILE A 423 23.33 -11.38 -9.67
C ILE A 423 22.88 -12.44 -8.68
N ALA A 424 23.30 -12.34 -7.40
CA ALA A 424 22.91 -13.29 -6.36
C ALA A 424 21.37 -13.34 -6.18
N LEU A 425 20.74 -12.18 -6.10
CA LEU A 425 19.28 -12.08 -5.95
C LEU A 425 18.55 -12.55 -7.21
N SER A 426 19.08 -12.26 -8.42
CA SER A 426 18.50 -12.76 -9.67
C SER A 426 18.54 -14.29 -9.74
N ALA A 427 19.66 -14.90 -9.36
CA ALA A 427 19.77 -16.35 -9.28
C ALA A 427 18.78 -16.94 -8.26
N ALA A 428 18.63 -16.31 -7.11
CA ALA A 428 17.67 -16.73 -6.09
C ALA A 428 16.22 -16.63 -6.60
N ALA A 429 15.86 -15.54 -7.30
CA ALA A 429 14.54 -15.39 -7.90
C ALA A 429 14.26 -16.48 -8.94
N ILE A 430 15.21 -16.79 -9.82
CA ILE A 430 15.10 -17.88 -10.79
C ILE A 430 14.89 -19.21 -10.08
N LEU A 431 15.65 -19.51 -9.02
CA LEU A 431 15.49 -20.73 -8.23
C LEU A 431 14.11 -20.82 -7.58
N MET A 432 13.56 -19.71 -7.06
CA MET A 432 12.19 -19.67 -6.51
C MET A 432 11.12 -19.92 -7.59
N VAL A 433 11.36 -19.46 -8.83
CA VAL A 433 10.45 -19.73 -9.95
C VAL A 433 10.54 -21.18 -10.39
N ILE A 434 11.74 -21.73 -10.56
CA ILE A 434 11.95 -23.14 -10.96
C ILE A 434 11.37 -24.10 -9.92
N SER A 435 11.50 -23.75 -8.61
CA SER A 435 10.92 -24.54 -7.51
C SER A 435 9.42 -24.33 -7.32
N ASN A 436 8.77 -23.55 -8.19
CA ASN A 436 7.35 -23.22 -8.16
C ASN A 436 6.86 -22.57 -6.85
N ILE A 437 7.78 -21.93 -6.10
CA ILE A 437 7.44 -21.07 -4.96
C ILE A 437 6.78 -19.79 -5.44
N VAL A 438 7.31 -19.22 -6.54
CA VAL A 438 6.71 -18.13 -7.29
C VAL A 438 6.22 -18.71 -8.62
N PRO A 439 4.89 -18.84 -8.83
CA PRO A 439 4.36 -19.31 -10.10
C PRO A 439 4.75 -18.37 -11.25
N ILE A 440 5.25 -18.92 -12.34
CA ILE A 440 5.72 -18.15 -13.51
C ILE A 440 4.63 -17.24 -14.07
N ARG A 441 3.35 -17.65 -13.97
CA ARG A 441 2.19 -16.88 -14.37
C ARG A 441 2.11 -15.52 -13.65
N ASN A 442 2.54 -15.48 -12.39
CA ASN A 442 2.41 -14.31 -11.52
C ASN A 442 3.70 -13.48 -11.48
N LEU A 443 4.82 -13.98 -11.99
CA LEU A 443 6.13 -13.34 -11.91
C LEU A 443 6.12 -11.87 -12.32
N TYR A 444 5.53 -11.56 -13.47
CA TYR A 444 5.48 -10.19 -13.99
C TYR A 444 4.44 -9.30 -13.28
N GLN A 445 3.48 -9.89 -12.59
CA GLN A 445 2.46 -9.14 -11.84
C GLN A 445 2.98 -8.67 -10.47
N GLU A 446 4.02 -9.31 -9.95
CA GLU A 446 4.63 -8.97 -8.66
C GLU A 446 5.64 -7.83 -8.77
N ILE A 447 6.06 -7.49 -9.99
CA ILE A 447 6.94 -6.33 -10.25
C ILE A 447 6.09 -5.06 -10.25
N ASP A 448 6.47 -4.10 -9.42
CA ASP A 448 5.86 -2.75 -9.42
C ASP A 448 6.41 -1.93 -10.59
N TRP A 449 5.83 -2.15 -11.79
CA TRP A 449 6.24 -1.48 -13.01
C TRP A 449 6.28 0.05 -12.91
N PRO A 450 5.36 0.73 -12.21
CA PRO A 450 5.47 2.15 -11.96
C PRO A 450 6.78 2.58 -11.32
N VAL A 451 7.30 1.83 -10.35
CA VAL A 451 8.59 2.11 -9.71
C VAL A 451 9.74 1.90 -10.70
N ILE A 452 9.69 0.83 -11.50
CA ILE A 452 10.70 0.55 -12.52
C ILE A 452 10.74 1.67 -13.58
N ILE A 453 9.59 2.12 -14.06
CA ILE A 453 9.49 3.21 -15.05
C ILE A 453 9.97 4.54 -14.44
N LEU A 454 9.59 4.81 -13.19
CA LEU A 454 10.06 6.00 -12.47
C LEU A 454 11.59 6.05 -12.41
N LEU A 455 12.22 4.95 -11.96
CA LEU A 455 13.68 4.84 -11.88
C LEU A 455 14.34 4.99 -13.26
N GLY A 456 13.85 4.20 -14.23
CA GLY A 456 14.36 4.25 -15.60
C GLY A 456 14.33 5.64 -16.23
N ALA A 457 13.33 6.45 -15.87
CA ALA A 457 13.18 7.81 -16.37
C ALA A 457 13.95 8.85 -15.55
N MET A 458 13.93 8.74 -14.21
CA MET A 458 14.50 9.79 -13.36
C MET A 458 16.03 9.73 -13.25
N ILE A 459 16.66 8.56 -13.43
CA ILE A 459 18.13 8.43 -13.40
C ILE A 459 18.78 9.28 -14.51
N PRO A 460 18.38 9.19 -15.79
CA PRO A 460 18.94 10.07 -16.82
C PRO A 460 18.64 11.57 -16.59
N ILE A 461 17.46 11.91 -16.05
CA ILE A 461 17.12 13.30 -15.70
C ILE A 461 18.03 13.81 -14.59
N GLY A 462 18.33 12.96 -13.57
CA GLY A 462 19.30 13.28 -12.52
C GLY A 462 20.71 13.54 -13.07
N GLY A 463 21.16 12.71 -14.01
CA GLY A 463 22.42 12.92 -14.74
C GLY A 463 22.44 14.24 -15.53
N ALA A 464 21.32 14.62 -16.15
CA ALA A 464 21.20 15.91 -16.83
C ALA A 464 21.27 17.11 -15.86
N LEU A 465 20.68 16.99 -14.67
CA LEU A 465 20.79 18.01 -13.61
C LEU A 465 22.25 18.19 -13.17
N GLU A 466 22.99 17.09 -13.06
CA GLU A 466 24.40 17.12 -12.66
C GLU A 466 25.28 17.69 -13.80
N SER A 467 25.13 17.21 -15.02
CA SER A 467 25.95 17.65 -16.18
C SER A 467 25.75 19.13 -16.53
N THR A 468 24.55 19.67 -16.29
CA THR A 468 24.27 21.12 -16.49
C THR A 468 24.80 22.01 -15.35
N GLY A 469 25.33 21.43 -14.27
CA GLY A 469 25.73 22.15 -13.06
C GLY A 469 24.58 22.62 -12.19
N GLY A 470 23.39 22.04 -12.35
CA GLY A 470 22.20 22.39 -11.56
C GLY A 470 22.33 21.98 -10.09
N THR A 471 22.94 20.84 -9.82
CA THR A 471 23.21 20.36 -8.44
C THR A 471 24.10 21.32 -7.65
N GLN A 472 25.14 21.89 -8.32
CA GLN A 472 26.02 22.87 -7.71
C GLN A 472 25.31 24.17 -7.35
N LEU A 473 24.35 24.61 -8.18
CA LEU A 473 23.54 25.80 -7.87
C LEU A 473 22.61 25.59 -6.67
N ILE A 474 21.97 24.41 -6.57
CA ILE A 474 21.13 24.07 -5.41
C ILE A 474 21.98 24.07 -4.16
N ALA A 475 23.14 23.42 -4.19
CA ALA A 475 24.02 23.32 -3.06
C ALA A 475 24.58 24.70 -2.64
N ALA A 476 25.00 25.54 -3.59
CA ALA A 476 25.44 26.91 -3.32
C ALA A 476 24.31 27.73 -2.64
N SER A 477 23.07 27.61 -3.13
CA SER A 477 21.93 28.33 -2.54
C SER A 477 21.64 27.88 -1.10
N ILE A 478 21.79 26.59 -0.80
CA ILE A 478 21.62 26.06 0.56
C ILE A 478 22.76 26.55 1.48
N LEU A 479 23.98 26.58 0.96
CA LEU A 479 25.14 27.04 1.73
C LEU A 479 25.12 28.56 1.95
N ASP A 480 24.64 29.34 0.99
CA ASP A 480 24.48 30.80 1.18
C ASP A 480 23.45 31.12 2.26
N LEU A 481 22.34 30.34 2.33
CA LEU A 481 21.37 30.43 3.41
C LEU A 481 21.94 29.94 4.74
N GLY A 482 22.93 29.04 4.69
CA GLY A 482 23.56 28.38 5.83
C GLY A 482 25.01 28.81 6.09
N ALA A 483 25.50 29.92 5.53
CA ALA A 483 26.91 30.35 5.58
C ALA A 483 27.52 30.43 6.99
N THR A 484 26.69 30.44 8.03
CA THR A 484 27.08 30.40 9.45
C THR A 484 26.82 29.05 10.12
N LEU A 485 26.23 28.07 9.43
CA LEU A 485 25.81 26.81 10.01
C LEU A 485 26.94 25.76 9.95
N GLN A 486 27.06 25.01 11.03
CA GLN A 486 27.99 23.87 11.07
C GLN A 486 27.45 22.70 10.22
N PRO A 487 28.32 21.87 9.60
CA PRO A 487 27.94 20.74 8.75
C PRO A 487 26.91 19.77 9.38
N PRO A 488 26.93 19.48 10.70
CA PRO A 488 25.89 18.66 11.34
C PRO A 488 24.49 19.25 11.26
N LEU A 489 24.36 20.58 11.29
CA LEU A 489 23.05 21.24 11.17
C LEU A 489 22.56 21.21 9.73
N ILE A 490 23.46 21.36 8.74
CA ILE A 490 23.12 21.19 7.33
C ILE A 490 22.67 19.76 7.04
N LEU A 491 23.34 18.76 7.64
CA LEU A 491 22.90 17.35 7.58
C LEU A 491 21.47 17.17 8.13
N ALA A 492 21.17 17.80 9.28
CA ALA A 492 19.83 17.79 9.84
C ALA A 492 18.78 18.44 8.91
N ILE A 493 19.13 19.56 8.26
CA ILE A 493 18.27 20.24 7.30
C ILE A 493 18.00 19.34 6.09
N VAL A 494 19.02 18.69 5.53
CA VAL A 494 18.87 17.73 4.42
C VAL A 494 17.92 16.60 4.82
N LEU A 495 18.10 16.03 6.02
CA LEU A 495 17.22 14.98 6.54
C LEU A 495 15.77 15.46 6.65
N VAL A 496 15.51 16.60 7.29
CA VAL A 496 14.16 17.14 7.50
C VAL A 496 13.48 17.50 6.17
N VAL A 497 14.20 18.15 5.26
CA VAL A 497 13.68 18.49 3.92
C VAL A 497 13.32 17.21 3.16
N THR A 498 14.16 16.19 3.21
CA THR A 498 13.91 14.90 2.56
C THR A 498 12.68 14.22 3.16
N MET A 499 12.52 14.20 4.49
CA MET A 499 11.34 13.65 5.15
C MET A 499 10.06 14.39 4.74
N THR A 500 10.08 15.72 4.77
CA THR A 500 8.92 16.55 4.38
C THR A 500 8.51 16.31 2.93
N LEU A 501 9.48 16.19 2.02
CA LEU A 501 9.19 15.85 0.62
C LEU A 501 8.59 14.44 0.51
N SER A 502 9.10 13.47 1.27
CA SER A 502 8.61 12.09 1.25
C SER A 502 7.18 11.96 1.79
N ASP A 503 6.74 12.85 2.67
CA ASP A 503 5.34 12.90 3.09
C ASP A 503 4.37 13.36 1.99
N MET A 504 4.88 14.03 0.96
CA MET A 504 4.08 14.60 -0.13
C MET A 504 4.17 13.82 -1.43
N MET A 505 5.24 13.02 -1.63
CA MET A 505 5.52 12.28 -2.85
C MET A 505 6.06 10.87 -2.52
N SER A 506 6.28 10.03 -3.53
CA SER A 506 6.79 8.68 -3.27
C SER A 506 8.22 8.70 -2.72
N ASN A 507 8.52 7.79 -1.80
CA ASN A 507 9.85 7.63 -1.18
C ASN A 507 10.96 7.46 -2.23
N THR A 508 10.69 6.68 -3.27
CA THR A 508 11.61 6.42 -4.38
C THR A 508 11.96 7.70 -5.14
N ALA A 509 10.94 8.49 -5.50
CA ALA A 509 11.16 9.77 -6.19
C ALA A 509 11.94 10.76 -5.32
N THR A 510 11.61 10.83 -4.03
CA THR A 510 12.32 11.68 -3.07
C THR A 510 13.81 11.31 -2.99
N ALA A 511 14.12 10.01 -2.88
CA ALA A 511 15.52 9.55 -2.81
C ALA A 511 16.32 9.92 -4.07
N ILE A 512 15.74 9.69 -5.27
CA ILE A 512 16.42 10.01 -6.54
C ILE A 512 16.75 11.49 -6.68
N VAL A 513 15.82 12.34 -6.24
CA VAL A 513 15.99 13.80 -6.36
C VAL A 513 16.94 14.35 -5.31
N MET A 514 16.84 13.86 -4.08
CA MET A 514 17.63 14.40 -2.98
C MET A 514 19.06 13.85 -2.93
N ALA A 515 19.32 12.67 -3.53
CA ALA A 515 20.66 12.09 -3.52
C ALA A 515 21.70 12.99 -4.24
N PRO A 516 21.50 13.46 -5.48
CA PRO A 516 22.46 14.37 -6.15
C PRO A 516 22.65 15.70 -5.38
N VAL A 517 21.56 16.21 -4.77
CA VAL A 517 21.60 17.43 -3.95
C VAL A 517 22.49 17.21 -2.72
N ALA A 518 22.31 16.10 -2.02
CA ALA A 518 23.10 15.73 -0.84
C ALA A 518 24.59 15.57 -1.17
N VAL A 519 24.87 14.91 -2.30
CA VAL A 519 26.25 14.76 -2.82
C VAL A 519 26.90 16.11 -3.10
N SER A 520 26.18 16.99 -3.79
CA SER A 520 26.70 18.32 -4.13
C SER A 520 26.94 19.18 -2.88
N ILE A 521 26.05 19.09 -1.88
CA ILE A 521 26.23 19.78 -0.58
C ILE A 521 27.49 19.27 0.13
N ALA A 522 27.67 17.96 0.25
CA ALA A 522 28.83 17.36 0.89
C ALA A 522 30.14 17.74 0.16
N GLY A 523 30.13 17.72 -1.18
CA GLY A 523 31.27 18.13 -2.00
C GLY A 523 31.65 19.60 -1.80
N GLN A 524 30.69 20.52 -1.71
CA GLN A 524 30.96 21.93 -1.50
C GLN A 524 31.44 22.23 -0.05
N LEU A 525 30.96 21.45 0.92
CA LEU A 525 31.45 21.51 2.30
C LEU A 525 32.85 20.88 2.49
N GLY A 526 33.30 20.11 1.50
CA GLY A 526 34.55 19.35 1.59
C GLY A 526 34.52 18.24 2.65
N VAL A 527 33.33 17.67 2.92
CA VAL A 527 33.11 16.64 3.93
C VAL A 527 32.74 15.30 3.29
N ASN A 528 32.73 14.23 4.12
CA ASN A 528 32.33 12.90 3.67
C ASN A 528 30.87 12.89 3.15
N VAL A 529 30.64 12.27 2.00
CA VAL A 529 29.32 12.17 1.36
C VAL A 529 28.41 11.14 2.03
N ASP A 530 28.98 10.11 2.68
CA ASP A 530 28.23 8.97 3.22
C ASP A 530 27.14 9.37 4.24
N PRO A 531 27.41 10.23 5.24
CA PRO A 531 26.35 10.64 6.18
C PRO A 531 25.22 11.42 5.49
N PHE A 532 25.51 12.20 4.43
CA PHE A 532 24.49 12.92 3.67
C PHE A 532 23.63 11.99 2.82
N LEU A 533 24.24 11.01 2.16
CA LEU A 533 23.51 9.98 1.43
C LEU A 533 22.63 9.15 2.38
N MET A 534 23.15 8.75 3.52
CA MET A 534 22.37 8.02 4.53
C MET A 534 21.25 8.87 5.14
N ALA A 535 21.44 10.17 5.32
CA ALA A 535 20.38 11.07 5.75
C ALA A 535 19.23 11.10 4.72
N VAL A 536 19.56 11.09 3.43
CA VAL A 536 18.55 10.98 2.36
C VAL A 536 17.85 9.62 2.41
N ALA A 537 18.57 8.50 2.60
CA ALA A 537 17.98 7.17 2.72
C ALA A 537 16.96 7.10 3.88
N VAL A 538 17.33 7.59 5.06
CA VAL A 538 16.46 7.65 6.24
C VAL A 538 15.29 8.60 5.99
N GLY A 539 15.55 9.82 5.54
CA GLY A 539 14.51 10.82 5.31
C GLY A 539 13.49 10.41 4.27
N ALA A 540 13.94 9.89 3.12
CA ALA A 540 13.07 9.43 2.05
C ALA A 540 12.20 8.22 2.45
N SER A 541 12.67 7.40 3.38
CA SER A 541 11.92 6.23 3.85
C SER A 541 10.94 6.55 4.97
N CYS A 542 11.09 7.66 5.71
CA CYS A 542 10.30 8.01 6.88
C CYS A 542 9.17 8.99 6.53
N ALA A 543 8.06 8.47 6.02
CA ALA A 543 6.86 9.24 5.70
C ALA A 543 5.72 8.85 6.65
N PHE A 544 5.52 9.64 7.72
CA PHE A 544 4.57 9.33 8.79
C PHE A 544 3.46 10.36 8.97
N LEU A 545 3.58 11.56 8.39
CA LEU A 545 2.62 12.65 8.64
C LEU A 545 1.35 12.50 7.81
N THR A 546 1.43 11.85 6.66
CA THR A 546 0.30 11.74 5.74
C THR A 546 0.03 10.30 5.31
N PRO A 547 -1.21 9.98 4.90
CA PRO A 547 -1.49 8.70 4.27
C PRO A 547 -0.96 8.59 2.84
N ILE A 548 -0.56 9.71 2.20
CA ILE A 548 -0.12 9.75 0.79
C ILE A 548 1.35 9.37 0.68
N GLY A 549 2.18 9.80 1.63
CA GLY A 549 3.64 9.62 1.58
C GLY A 549 4.08 8.16 1.49
N HIS A 550 3.30 7.22 2.07
CA HIS A 550 3.63 5.79 2.02
C HIS A 550 2.39 4.93 1.75
N GLN A 551 2.51 3.94 0.85
CA GLN A 551 1.42 3.01 0.50
C GLN A 551 0.86 2.27 1.73
N ASN A 552 1.71 1.93 2.71
CA ASN A 552 1.28 1.30 3.97
C ASN A 552 0.23 2.14 4.69
N ASN A 553 0.43 3.45 4.75
CA ASN A 553 -0.48 4.37 5.42
C ASN A 553 -1.84 4.41 4.71
N THR A 554 -1.84 4.39 3.38
CA THR A 554 -3.08 4.32 2.59
C THR A 554 -3.83 3.00 2.82
N LEU A 555 -3.12 1.85 2.86
CA LEU A 555 -3.72 0.53 3.04
C LEU A 555 -4.49 0.38 4.35
N ILE A 556 -3.98 0.94 5.44
CA ILE A 556 -4.61 0.84 6.76
C ILE A 556 -5.77 1.81 6.96
N MET A 557 -5.96 2.78 6.06
CA MET A 557 -6.90 3.89 6.21
C MET A 557 -8.34 3.39 6.32
N GLY A 558 -8.76 2.50 5.41
CA GLY A 558 -10.07 1.86 5.41
C GLY A 558 -10.28 0.93 6.60
N PRO A 559 -9.45 -0.13 6.75
CA PRO A 559 -9.59 -1.11 7.82
C PRO A 559 -9.47 -0.52 9.23
N GLY A 560 -8.63 0.50 9.42
CA GLY A 560 -8.47 1.22 10.68
C GLY A 560 -9.48 2.33 10.90
N GLY A 561 -10.28 2.69 9.87
CA GLY A 561 -11.20 3.82 9.90
C GLY A 561 -10.51 5.17 10.12
N TYR A 562 -9.25 5.29 9.70
CA TYR A 562 -8.47 6.52 9.86
C TYR A 562 -8.88 7.59 8.85
N GLN A 563 -8.69 8.85 9.27
CA GLN A 563 -8.78 10.01 8.39
C GLN A 563 -7.40 10.60 8.15
N PHE A 564 -7.29 11.44 7.11
CA PHE A 564 -6.04 12.12 6.76
C PHE A 564 -5.35 12.77 7.97
N ASN A 565 -6.11 13.47 8.79
CA ASN A 565 -5.61 14.21 9.95
C ASN A 565 -5.31 13.34 11.19
N ASP A 566 -5.40 12.03 11.11
CA ASP A 566 -5.10 11.17 12.27
C ASP A 566 -3.60 10.80 12.34
N TYR A 567 -2.90 10.82 11.19
CA TYR A 567 -1.52 10.34 11.04
C TYR A 567 -0.50 11.20 11.75
N TRP A 568 -0.54 12.52 11.55
CA TRP A 568 0.44 13.46 12.12
C TRP A 568 0.54 13.38 13.65
N ARG A 569 -0.53 12.97 14.33
CA ARG A 569 -0.54 12.91 15.81
C ARG A 569 0.47 11.91 16.37
N MET A 570 0.65 10.79 15.72
CA MET A 570 1.68 9.80 16.06
C MET A 570 2.93 10.02 15.21
N GLY A 571 2.78 10.46 13.97
CA GLY A 571 3.87 10.67 13.02
C GLY A 571 4.83 11.76 13.45
N LEU A 572 4.33 12.96 13.78
CA LEU A 572 5.20 14.09 14.13
C LEU A 572 6.12 13.82 15.35
N PRO A 573 5.63 13.28 16.49
CA PRO A 573 6.51 12.90 17.58
C PRO A 573 7.53 11.83 17.19
N LEU A 574 7.14 10.89 16.32
CA LEU A 574 8.04 9.85 15.81
C LEU A 574 9.13 10.45 14.93
N GLU A 575 8.80 11.35 14.01
CA GLU A 575 9.77 12.04 13.16
C GLU A 575 10.77 12.87 13.97
N ILE A 576 10.30 13.57 15.01
CA ILE A 576 11.19 14.31 15.92
C ILE A 576 12.20 13.36 16.59
N ILE A 577 11.75 12.18 17.04
CA ILE A 577 12.64 11.16 17.62
C ILE A 577 13.65 10.68 16.57
N ILE A 578 13.19 10.41 15.34
CA ILE A 578 14.04 9.93 14.24
C ILE A 578 15.09 10.99 13.90
N VAL A 579 14.70 12.25 13.70
CA VAL A 579 15.66 13.34 13.40
C VAL A 579 16.68 13.50 14.54
N GLY A 580 16.20 13.52 15.79
CA GLY A 580 17.06 13.69 16.96
C GLY A 580 18.07 12.57 17.16
N LEU A 581 17.73 11.33 16.78
CA LEU A 581 18.64 10.18 16.87
C LEU A 581 19.48 10.01 15.61
N SER A 582 18.94 10.31 14.43
CA SER A 582 19.64 10.08 13.14
C SER A 582 20.91 10.91 13.04
N VAL A 583 20.85 12.21 13.35
CA VAL A 583 22.01 13.09 13.17
C VAL A 583 23.23 12.61 13.98
N PRO A 584 23.13 12.40 15.32
CA PRO A 584 24.28 11.90 16.06
C PRO A 584 24.72 10.49 15.64
N LEU A 585 23.80 9.60 15.29
CA LEU A 585 24.14 8.24 14.84
C LEU A 585 24.85 8.27 13.48
N LEU A 586 24.40 9.09 12.54
CA LEU A 586 25.03 9.25 11.23
C LEU A 586 26.46 9.76 11.37
N LEU A 587 26.68 10.75 12.24
CA LEU A 587 28.00 11.31 12.49
C LEU A 587 28.93 10.36 13.26
N PHE A 588 28.36 9.46 14.06
CA PHE A 588 29.12 8.44 14.78
C PHE A 588 29.58 7.31 13.85
N VAL A 589 28.68 6.85 12.94
CA VAL A 589 28.97 5.72 12.03
C VAL A 589 29.79 6.19 10.82
N TRP A 590 29.46 7.36 10.28
CA TRP A 590 30.16 7.99 9.16
C TRP A 590 30.59 9.42 9.55
N PRO A 591 31.80 9.59 10.11
CA PRO A 591 32.32 10.92 10.41
C PRO A 591 32.39 11.82 9.16
N LEU A 592 32.18 13.14 9.37
CA LEU A 592 32.23 14.16 8.30
C LEU A 592 33.63 14.35 7.73
#